data_6fd637add434361b89530728bc46ecc4
#
_entry.id   6fd637add434361b89530728bc46ecc4
#
_cell.length_a   1.000
_cell.length_b   1.000
_cell.length_c   1.000
_cell.angle_alpha   90.00
_cell.angle_beta   90.00
_cell.angle_gamma   90.00
#
_symmetry.space_group_name_H-M   'P 1'
#
loop_
_entity.id
_entity.type
_entity.pdbx_description
1 polymer ?
#
loop_
_entity_poly.entity_id
_entity_poly.type
_entity_poly.pdbx_seq_one_letter_code
_entity_poly.pdbx_strand_id
1 'polypeptide(L)'
;MQLILTEDQELIAKTAADFLAEKAPLSRTRKLRDESGGLGYGADLWKEMAELGWVGIPFPESLGGSDLGYAEMVVVLEAAGRTLAPEPFLASLLAGEALLRCGDGAQQARWLTPALAGTSTLALAFDEASTRFRRCFVETRAVATAEGFRIDGEKVGVLDGHAADTLIVAARTAGDADAPDGIGLFVVPADAVGVSRQRQTRVDSRGAALVRFEG
;
A
#
# COMPACT_ATOMS: atom_id res chain seq x y z
N MET A 1 -0.64 -1.95 27.70
CA MET A 1 -1.58 -1.91 26.56
C MET A 1 -2.97 -1.73 27.13
N GLN A 2 -3.65 -0.67 26.77
CA GLN A 2 -5.02 -0.38 27.23
C GLN A 2 -5.98 -1.22 26.39
N LEU A 3 -6.83 -2.02 27.02
CA LEU A 3 -7.79 -2.91 26.35
C LEU A 3 -9.15 -2.24 26.09
N ILE A 4 -9.34 -1.05 26.66
CA ILE A 4 -10.57 -0.26 26.52
C ILE A 4 -10.25 0.92 25.61
N LEU A 5 -11.11 1.17 24.63
CA LEU A 5 -10.97 2.32 23.74
C LEU A 5 -11.11 3.63 24.52
N THR A 6 -10.39 4.65 24.11
CA THR A 6 -10.59 6.01 24.59
C THR A 6 -11.87 6.60 23.97
N GLU A 7 -12.37 7.72 24.50
CA GLU A 7 -13.53 8.41 23.95
C GLU A 7 -13.32 8.80 22.47
N ASP A 8 -12.11 9.24 22.10
CA ASP A 8 -11.76 9.59 20.72
C ASP A 8 -11.75 8.34 19.83
N GLN A 9 -11.20 7.23 20.31
CA GLN A 9 -11.20 5.96 19.56
C GLN A 9 -12.62 5.42 19.37
N GLU A 10 -13.50 5.53 20.38
CA GLU A 10 -14.92 5.17 20.26
C GLU A 10 -15.64 6.05 19.22
N LEU A 11 -15.33 7.34 19.19
CA LEU A 11 -15.89 8.26 18.19
C LEU A 11 -15.43 7.90 16.77
N ILE A 12 -14.14 7.62 16.58
CA ILE A 12 -13.59 7.16 15.31
C ILE A 12 -14.25 5.83 14.90
N ALA A 13 -14.36 4.86 15.83
CA ALA A 13 -14.99 3.57 15.58
C ALA A 13 -16.44 3.72 15.09
N LYS A 14 -17.21 4.54 15.78
CA LYS A 14 -18.62 4.79 15.44
C LYS A 14 -18.74 5.46 14.06
N THR A 15 -17.96 6.51 13.83
CA THR A 15 -17.96 7.24 12.56
C THR A 15 -17.58 6.33 11.39
N ALA A 16 -16.52 5.53 11.56
CA ALA A 16 -16.09 4.57 10.55
C ALA A 16 -17.15 3.49 10.28
N ALA A 17 -17.77 2.95 11.33
CA ALA A 17 -18.80 1.93 11.18
C ALA A 17 -20.04 2.47 10.45
N ASP A 18 -20.52 3.63 10.83
CA ASP A 18 -21.71 4.27 10.24
C ASP A 18 -21.46 4.60 8.75
N PHE A 19 -20.32 5.24 8.45
CA PHE A 19 -19.92 5.59 7.08
C PHE A 19 -19.76 4.35 6.18
N LEU A 20 -19.07 3.33 6.65
CA LEU A 20 -18.81 2.13 5.85
C LEU A 20 -20.07 1.28 5.67
N ALA A 21 -20.97 1.24 6.66
CA ALA A 21 -22.27 0.57 6.51
C ALA A 21 -23.11 1.22 5.41
N GLU A 22 -23.07 2.54 5.29
CA GLU A 22 -23.80 3.30 4.27
C GLU A 22 -23.11 3.20 2.89
N LYS A 23 -21.81 3.52 2.82
CA LYS A 23 -21.07 3.74 1.56
C LYS A 23 -20.43 2.47 0.98
N ALA A 24 -20.12 1.48 1.81
CA ALA A 24 -19.42 0.25 1.41
C ALA A 24 -20.19 -1.04 1.74
N PRO A 25 -21.49 -1.18 1.35
CA PRO A 25 -22.21 -2.43 1.59
C PRO A 25 -21.59 -3.60 0.81
N LEU A 26 -21.76 -4.83 1.29
CA LEU A 26 -21.23 -6.05 0.65
C LEU A 26 -21.63 -6.23 -0.82
N SER A 27 -22.78 -5.70 -1.21
CA SER A 27 -23.23 -5.71 -2.62
C SER A 27 -22.28 -4.92 -3.51
N ARG A 28 -21.74 -3.80 -3.01
CA ARG A 28 -20.73 -2.99 -3.72
C ARG A 28 -19.41 -3.77 -3.88
N THR A 29 -18.93 -4.41 -2.82
CA THR A 29 -17.71 -5.23 -2.87
C THR A 29 -17.83 -6.36 -3.88
N ARG A 30 -19.00 -7.05 -3.92
CA ARG A 30 -19.27 -8.09 -4.92
C ARG A 30 -19.26 -7.53 -6.34
N LYS A 31 -19.86 -6.37 -6.57
CA LYS A 31 -19.84 -5.70 -7.88
C LYS A 31 -18.40 -5.38 -8.33
N LEU A 32 -17.61 -4.75 -7.46
CA LEU A 32 -16.21 -4.40 -7.75
C LEU A 32 -15.33 -5.64 -8.01
N ARG A 33 -15.58 -6.74 -7.29
CA ARG A 33 -14.90 -8.02 -7.53
C ARG A 33 -15.19 -8.57 -8.91
N ASP A 34 -16.45 -8.50 -9.34
CA ASP A 34 -16.92 -9.13 -10.57
C ASP A 34 -16.68 -8.26 -11.82
N GLU A 35 -16.31 -6.99 -11.64
CA GLU A 35 -15.89 -6.10 -12.72
C GLU A 35 -14.53 -6.52 -13.28
N SER A 36 -14.49 -6.89 -14.57
CA SER A 36 -13.25 -7.21 -15.27
C SER A 36 -12.47 -5.93 -15.62
N GLY A 37 -11.17 -5.89 -15.32
CA GLY A 37 -10.28 -4.76 -15.68
C GLY A 37 -10.40 -3.52 -14.80
N GLY A 38 -11.22 -3.53 -13.77
CA GLY A 38 -11.35 -2.42 -12.82
C GLY A 38 -10.23 -2.37 -11.77
N LEU A 39 -10.16 -1.24 -11.04
CA LEU A 39 -9.22 -1.05 -9.94
C LEU A 39 -9.42 -2.06 -8.79
N GLY A 40 -10.61 -2.65 -8.68
CA GLY A 40 -10.98 -3.55 -7.58
C GLY A 40 -11.42 -2.83 -6.31
N TYR A 41 -11.38 -1.50 -6.30
CA TYR A 41 -11.88 -0.61 -5.25
C TYR A 41 -12.55 0.62 -5.89
N GLY A 42 -13.21 1.46 -5.09
CA GLY A 42 -13.84 2.70 -5.57
C GLY A 42 -12.97 3.91 -5.33
N ALA A 43 -12.44 4.50 -6.39
CA ALA A 43 -11.55 5.67 -6.29
C ALA A 43 -12.22 6.87 -5.59
N ASP A 44 -13.51 7.13 -5.87
CA ASP A 44 -14.26 8.22 -5.23
C ASP A 44 -14.39 7.97 -3.72
N LEU A 45 -14.74 6.74 -3.32
CA LEU A 45 -14.86 6.40 -1.90
C LEU A 45 -13.51 6.43 -1.19
N TRP A 46 -12.43 6.01 -1.85
CA TRP A 46 -11.07 6.13 -1.33
C TRP A 46 -10.72 7.58 -1.04
N LYS A 47 -11.07 8.50 -1.96
CA LYS A 47 -10.84 9.92 -1.77
C LYS A 47 -11.67 10.48 -0.61
N GLU A 48 -12.97 10.12 -0.49
CA GLU A 48 -13.79 10.50 0.66
C GLU A 48 -13.16 10.04 1.99
N MET A 49 -12.62 8.81 2.05
CA MET A 49 -11.92 8.29 3.24
C MET A 49 -10.63 9.06 3.55
N ALA A 50 -9.90 9.50 2.53
CA ALA A 50 -8.72 10.34 2.71
C ALA A 50 -9.11 11.75 3.21
N GLU A 51 -10.18 12.34 2.70
CA GLU A 51 -10.72 13.64 3.16
C GLU A 51 -11.19 13.57 4.62
N LEU A 52 -11.63 12.40 5.09
CA LEU A 52 -11.92 12.14 6.52
C LEU A 52 -10.64 11.92 7.35
N GLY A 53 -9.45 11.98 6.76
CA GLY A 53 -8.17 11.80 7.43
C GLY A 53 -7.78 10.35 7.69
N TRP A 54 -8.58 9.35 7.28
CA TRP A 54 -8.37 7.96 7.66
C TRP A 54 -7.12 7.33 7.04
N VAL A 55 -6.76 7.75 5.83
CA VAL A 55 -5.54 7.26 5.15
C VAL A 55 -4.29 7.76 5.85
N GLY A 56 -4.38 8.97 6.42
CA GLY A 56 -3.28 9.68 7.08
C GLY A 56 -3.16 9.46 8.59
N ILE A 57 -4.00 8.64 9.22
CA ILE A 57 -4.06 8.52 10.69
C ILE A 57 -2.68 8.41 11.37
N PRO A 58 -1.78 7.46 11.02
CA PRO A 58 -0.51 7.30 11.73
C PRO A 58 0.63 8.15 11.16
N PHE A 59 0.36 8.99 10.18
CA PHE A 59 1.39 9.79 9.52
C PHE A 59 1.46 11.22 10.09
N PRO A 60 2.65 11.88 10.00
CA PRO A 60 2.84 13.23 10.52
C PRO A 60 1.94 14.27 9.86
N GLU A 61 1.46 15.25 10.64
CA GLU A 61 0.68 16.39 10.15
C GLU A 61 1.43 17.19 9.07
N SER A 62 2.75 17.28 9.17
CA SER A 62 3.60 17.99 8.20
C SER A 62 3.53 17.38 6.79
N LEU A 63 3.05 16.14 6.65
CA LEU A 63 2.85 15.45 5.39
C LEU A 63 1.36 15.29 5.02
N GLY A 64 0.46 15.87 5.82
CA GLY A 64 -0.98 15.78 5.64
C GLY A 64 -1.64 14.62 6.40
N GLY A 65 -0.93 14.03 7.36
CA GLY A 65 -1.47 13.02 8.28
C GLY A 65 -2.13 13.64 9.52
N SER A 66 -2.50 12.78 10.48
CA SER A 66 -3.16 13.19 11.72
C SER A 66 -2.28 13.05 12.97
N ASP A 67 -1.07 12.52 12.82
CA ASP A 67 -0.10 12.25 13.91
C ASP A 67 -0.70 11.43 15.07
N LEU A 68 -1.68 10.57 14.76
CA LEU A 68 -2.29 9.61 15.68
C LEU A 68 -1.53 8.27 15.62
N GLY A 69 -2.00 7.28 16.39
CA GLY A 69 -1.34 5.99 16.48
C GLY A 69 -1.95 4.89 15.60
N TYR A 70 -1.29 3.74 15.62
CA TYR A 70 -1.84 2.55 14.97
C TYR A 70 -3.10 2.01 15.68
N ALA A 71 -3.33 2.37 16.95
CA ALA A 71 -4.54 2.00 17.66
C ALA A 71 -5.78 2.62 16.98
N GLU A 72 -5.72 3.88 16.60
CA GLU A 72 -6.76 4.60 15.86
C GLU A 72 -6.92 4.04 14.44
N MET A 73 -5.82 3.71 13.78
CA MET A 73 -5.85 3.07 12.45
C MET A 73 -6.51 1.70 12.48
N VAL A 74 -6.23 0.87 13.50
CA VAL A 74 -6.83 -0.46 13.67
C VAL A 74 -8.35 -0.37 13.82
N VAL A 75 -8.86 0.64 14.51
CA VAL A 75 -10.30 0.87 14.68
C VAL A 75 -10.99 1.08 13.33
N VAL A 76 -10.40 1.87 12.43
CA VAL A 76 -10.90 2.08 11.06
C VAL A 76 -10.81 0.79 10.24
N LEU A 77 -9.67 0.08 10.33
CA LEU A 77 -9.47 -1.19 9.60
C LEU A 77 -10.44 -2.28 10.06
N GLU A 78 -10.78 -2.33 11.36
CA GLU A 78 -11.80 -3.26 11.88
C GLU A 78 -13.18 -2.97 11.26
N ALA A 79 -13.57 -1.68 11.20
CA ALA A 79 -14.82 -1.27 10.58
C ALA A 79 -14.84 -1.63 9.07
N ALA A 80 -13.73 -1.37 8.34
CA ALA A 80 -13.58 -1.73 6.94
C ALA A 80 -13.66 -3.26 6.73
N GLY A 81 -13.09 -4.04 7.64
CA GLY A 81 -13.17 -5.50 7.62
C GLY A 81 -14.59 -6.04 7.76
N ARG A 82 -15.44 -5.41 8.54
CA ARG A 82 -16.85 -5.82 8.73
C ARG A 82 -17.67 -5.74 7.44
N THR A 83 -17.35 -4.79 6.56
CA THR A 83 -18.00 -4.61 5.27
C THR A 83 -17.21 -5.21 4.10
N LEU A 84 -16.05 -5.80 4.37
CA LEU A 84 -15.07 -6.26 3.37
C LEU A 84 -14.72 -5.16 2.37
N ALA A 85 -14.63 -3.92 2.83
CA ALA A 85 -14.29 -2.77 2.00
C ALA A 85 -12.94 -3.00 1.29
N PRO A 86 -12.89 -2.97 -0.06
CA PRO A 86 -11.70 -3.35 -0.81
C PRO A 86 -10.69 -2.21 -0.97
N GLU A 87 -10.96 -1.05 -0.39
CA GLU A 87 -10.09 0.12 -0.48
C GLU A 87 -8.67 -0.19 0.03
N PRO A 88 -7.60 0.36 -0.60
CA PRO A 88 -6.21 -0.08 -0.45
C PRO A 88 -5.53 0.43 0.84
N PHE A 89 -6.23 0.42 1.99
CA PHE A 89 -5.69 0.89 3.27
C PHE A 89 -4.38 0.20 3.64
N LEU A 90 -4.36 -1.15 3.61
CA LEU A 90 -3.19 -1.89 4.06
C LEU A 90 -2.00 -1.70 3.11
N ALA A 91 -2.23 -1.69 1.80
CA ALA A 91 -1.18 -1.46 0.82
C ALA A 91 -0.56 -0.06 0.98
N SER A 92 -1.42 0.96 1.08
CA SER A 92 -1.00 2.35 1.27
C SER A 92 -0.29 2.57 2.60
N LEU A 93 -0.77 1.95 3.69
CA LEU A 93 -0.13 2.01 5.00
C LEU A 93 1.28 1.41 4.99
N LEU A 94 1.44 0.19 4.45
CA LEU A 94 2.74 -0.48 4.42
C LEU A 94 3.75 0.26 3.54
N ALA A 95 3.34 0.69 2.35
CA ALA A 95 4.19 1.45 1.44
C ALA A 95 4.51 2.84 1.96
N GLY A 96 3.53 3.52 2.56
CA GLY A 96 3.69 4.81 3.20
C GLY A 96 4.66 4.78 4.38
N GLU A 97 4.56 3.77 5.24
CA GLU A 97 5.50 3.54 6.35
C GLU A 97 6.92 3.28 5.87
N ALA A 98 7.08 2.48 4.82
CA ALA A 98 8.39 2.24 4.23
C ALA A 98 9.01 3.55 3.71
N LEU A 99 8.22 4.38 3.05
CA LEU A 99 8.65 5.67 2.54
C LEU A 99 8.93 6.68 3.66
N LEU A 100 8.09 6.73 4.71
CA LEU A 100 8.30 7.59 5.87
C LEU A 100 9.62 7.26 6.60
N ARG A 101 9.94 5.97 6.74
CA ARG A 101 11.12 5.52 7.50
C ARG A 101 12.41 5.53 6.71
N CYS A 102 12.35 5.29 5.41
CA CYS A 102 13.53 5.08 4.56
C CYS A 102 13.73 6.19 3.52
N GLY A 103 12.70 6.97 3.20
CA GLY A 103 12.76 8.07 2.25
C GLY A 103 13.26 9.37 2.89
N ASP A 104 13.86 10.23 2.06
CA ASP A 104 14.17 11.61 2.45
C ASP A 104 12.93 12.52 2.37
N GLY A 105 13.05 13.75 2.89
CA GLY A 105 11.95 14.71 2.94
C GLY A 105 11.38 15.09 1.56
N ALA A 106 12.20 15.09 0.51
CA ALA A 106 11.74 15.38 -0.86
C ALA A 106 10.94 14.21 -1.43
N GLN A 107 11.37 12.98 -1.17
CA GLN A 107 10.66 11.76 -1.54
C GLN A 107 9.32 11.64 -0.79
N GLN A 108 9.31 11.92 0.50
CA GLN A 108 8.09 11.93 1.32
C GLN A 108 7.09 12.96 0.78
N ALA A 109 7.50 14.20 0.57
CA ALA A 109 6.63 15.25 0.04
C ALA A 109 6.09 14.90 -1.36
N ARG A 110 6.91 14.30 -2.21
CA ARG A 110 6.53 13.98 -3.59
C ARG A 110 5.55 12.80 -3.69
N TRP A 111 5.74 11.76 -2.87
CA TRP A 111 5.04 10.50 -3.04
C TRP A 111 4.05 10.19 -1.92
N LEU A 112 4.39 10.53 -0.66
CA LEU A 112 3.52 10.22 0.48
C LEU A 112 2.40 11.24 0.62
N THR A 113 2.67 12.54 0.51
CA THR A 113 1.63 13.58 0.64
C THR A 113 0.45 13.36 -0.32
N PRO A 114 0.62 13.12 -1.63
CA PRO A 114 -0.50 12.82 -2.52
C PRO A 114 -1.23 11.51 -2.18
N ALA A 115 -0.52 10.52 -1.63
CA ALA A 115 -1.14 9.27 -1.20
C ALA A 115 -2.04 9.47 0.03
N LEU A 116 -1.60 10.28 1.01
CA LEU A 116 -2.41 10.62 2.18
C LEU A 116 -3.64 11.46 1.82
N ALA A 117 -3.53 12.27 0.78
CA ALA A 117 -4.67 13.04 0.23
C ALA A 117 -5.62 12.18 -0.64
N GLY A 118 -5.35 10.89 -0.83
CA GLY A 118 -6.18 9.99 -1.64
C GLY A 118 -6.14 10.26 -3.14
N THR A 119 -5.21 11.11 -3.62
CA THR A 119 -5.04 11.45 -5.04
C THR A 119 -4.05 10.54 -5.77
N SER A 120 -3.33 9.70 -5.04
CA SER A 120 -2.43 8.66 -5.53
C SER A 120 -2.51 7.44 -4.62
N THR A 121 -2.08 6.30 -5.10
CA THR A 121 -2.04 5.05 -4.33
C THR A 121 -0.66 4.44 -4.35
N LEU A 122 -0.27 3.84 -3.21
CA LEU A 122 1.03 3.22 -3.02
C LEU A 122 0.87 1.71 -2.80
N ALA A 123 1.84 0.92 -3.28
CA ALA A 123 1.95 -0.48 -2.93
C ALA A 123 3.39 -0.88 -2.65
N LEU A 124 3.58 -1.76 -1.66
CA LEU A 124 4.89 -2.30 -1.29
C LEU A 124 5.14 -3.62 -2.05
N ALA A 125 6.12 -3.62 -2.93
CA ALA A 125 6.56 -4.76 -3.73
C ALA A 125 7.78 -5.41 -3.08
N PHE A 126 7.52 -6.32 -2.15
CA PHE A 126 8.55 -6.92 -1.29
C PHE A 126 8.77 -8.41 -1.59
N ASP A 127 7.71 -9.23 -1.58
CA ASP A 127 7.81 -10.68 -1.67
C ASP A 127 8.15 -11.18 -3.08
N GLU A 128 8.93 -12.28 -3.13
CA GLU A 128 9.27 -13.04 -4.35
C GLU A 128 8.87 -14.50 -4.18
N ALA A 129 8.66 -15.22 -5.25
CA ALA A 129 8.26 -16.63 -5.20
C ALA A 129 9.28 -17.52 -4.44
N SER A 130 10.55 -17.16 -4.51
CA SER A 130 11.67 -17.88 -3.88
C SER A 130 11.91 -17.52 -2.42
N THR A 131 11.35 -16.41 -1.91
CA THR A 131 11.66 -15.91 -0.55
C THR A 131 11.22 -16.85 0.55
N ARG A 132 10.10 -17.57 0.39
CA ARG A 132 9.52 -18.46 1.39
C ARG A 132 9.49 -17.83 2.79
N PHE A 133 9.04 -16.55 2.88
CA PHE A 133 8.98 -15.75 4.12
C PHE A 133 10.35 -15.43 4.77
N ARG A 134 11.46 -15.58 4.06
CA ARG A 134 12.78 -15.14 4.53
C ARG A 134 12.93 -13.65 4.28
N ARG A 135 13.10 -12.86 5.36
CA ARG A 135 13.09 -11.38 5.30
C ARG A 135 14.18 -10.77 4.43
N CYS A 136 15.38 -11.36 4.45
CA CYS A 136 16.56 -10.83 3.72
C CYS A 136 16.78 -11.50 2.36
N PHE A 137 15.90 -12.40 1.94
CA PHE A 137 16.06 -13.08 0.66
C PHE A 137 15.41 -12.26 -0.46
N VAL A 138 16.24 -11.61 -1.29
CA VAL A 138 15.81 -10.76 -2.40
C VAL A 138 16.67 -11.08 -3.62
N GLU A 139 16.06 -11.59 -4.68
CA GLU A 139 16.69 -11.89 -5.98
C GLU A 139 16.56 -10.73 -6.97
N THR A 140 15.48 -9.93 -6.87
CA THR A 140 15.32 -8.70 -7.69
C THR A 140 16.55 -7.81 -7.53
N ARG A 141 17.14 -7.40 -8.65
CA ARG A 141 18.38 -6.61 -8.69
C ARG A 141 18.10 -5.17 -9.09
N ALA A 142 18.84 -4.24 -8.46
CA ALA A 142 18.89 -2.85 -8.85
C ALA A 142 20.36 -2.47 -9.16
N VAL A 143 20.58 -1.98 -10.38
CA VAL A 143 21.90 -1.57 -10.86
C VAL A 143 21.88 -0.08 -11.11
N ALA A 144 22.85 0.65 -10.52
CA ALA A 144 22.98 2.09 -10.72
C ALA A 144 23.31 2.41 -12.18
N THR A 145 22.68 3.45 -12.70
CA THR A 145 22.89 4.03 -14.04
C THR A 145 23.20 5.53 -13.91
N ALA A 146 23.49 6.19 -15.01
CA ALA A 146 23.70 7.64 -15.01
C ALA A 146 22.43 8.43 -14.64
N GLU A 147 21.24 7.85 -14.85
CA GLU A 147 19.93 8.50 -14.68
C GLU A 147 19.15 7.99 -13.46
N GLY A 148 19.70 7.05 -12.69
CA GLY A 148 19.04 6.45 -11.54
C GLY A 148 19.40 4.96 -11.37
N PHE A 149 18.38 4.09 -11.40
CA PHE A 149 18.57 2.64 -11.25
C PHE A 149 17.76 1.88 -12.28
N ARG A 150 18.36 0.82 -12.81
CA ARG A 150 17.67 -0.20 -13.57
C ARG A 150 17.31 -1.36 -12.63
N ILE A 151 16.05 -1.79 -12.67
CA ILE A 151 15.56 -2.87 -11.82
C ILE A 151 15.16 -4.07 -12.70
N ASP A 152 15.67 -5.25 -12.36
CA ASP A 152 15.35 -6.51 -13.02
C ASP A 152 14.87 -7.55 -11.99
N GLY A 153 13.71 -8.15 -12.19
CA GLY A 153 13.17 -9.19 -11.31
C GLY A 153 11.65 -9.26 -11.28
N GLU A 154 11.14 -10.02 -10.32
CA GLU A 154 9.70 -10.27 -10.19
C GLU A 154 9.27 -10.23 -8.72
N LYS A 155 8.15 -9.57 -8.45
CA LYS A 155 7.48 -9.52 -7.14
C LYS A 155 6.12 -10.18 -7.20
N VAL A 156 5.79 -10.95 -6.18
CA VAL A 156 4.54 -11.72 -6.11
C VAL A 156 3.67 -11.24 -4.95
N GLY A 157 2.35 -11.38 -5.08
CA GLY A 157 1.42 -11.06 -4.02
C GLY A 157 1.43 -9.58 -3.59
N VAL A 158 1.87 -8.68 -4.49
CA VAL A 158 1.91 -7.24 -4.20
C VAL A 158 0.50 -6.74 -3.97
N LEU A 159 0.16 -6.44 -2.70
CA LEU A 159 -1.18 -5.99 -2.31
C LEU A 159 -1.54 -4.72 -3.08
N ASP A 160 -2.69 -4.74 -3.73
CA ASP A 160 -3.24 -3.69 -4.58
C ASP A 160 -2.27 -3.17 -5.69
N GLY A 161 -1.16 -3.89 -5.92
CA GLY A 161 -0.13 -3.52 -6.89
C GLY A 161 -0.63 -3.43 -8.34
N HIS A 162 -1.75 -4.10 -8.68
CA HIS A 162 -2.37 -3.99 -10.00
C HIS A 162 -2.98 -2.61 -10.25
N ALA A 163 -3.37 -1.90 -9.19
CA ALA A 163 -4.07 -0.63 -9.23
C ALA A 163 -3.23 0.55 -8.67
N ALA A 164 -2.08 0.28 -8.06
CA ALA A 164 -1.22 1.31 -7.48
C ALA A 164 -0.64 2.23 -8.56
N ASP A 165 -0.51 3.53 -8.22
CA ASP A 165 0.16 4.52 -9.06
C ASP A 165 1.68 4.48 -8.87
N THR A 166 2.12 4.08 -7.67
CA THR A 166 3.54 4.02 -7.32
C THR A 166 3.84 2.76 -6.52
N LEU A 167 4.94 2.12 -6.86
CA LEU A 167 5.46 0.93 -6.18
C LEU A 167 6.68 1.30 -5.34
N ILE A 168 6.72 0.83 -4.09
CA ILE A 168 7.94 0.83 -3.28
C ILE A 168 8.55 -0.56 -3.40
N VAL A 169 9.65 -0.68 -4.12
CA VAL A 169 10.22 -1.96 -4.55
C VAL A 169 11.46 -2.28 -3.75
N ALA A 170 11.48 -3.42 -3.07
CA ALA A 170 12.70 -3.95 -2.45
C ALA A 170 13.56 -4.63 -3.51
N ALA A 171 14.79 -4.16 -3.71
CA ALA A 171 15.72 -4.75 -4.66
C ALA A 171 17.15 -4.73 -4.11
N ARG A 172 17.98 -5.63 -4.61
CA ARG A 172 19.35 -5.83 -4.15
C ARG A 172 20.34 -5.06 -5.02
N THR A 173 21.15 -4.24 -4.39
CA THR A 173 22.25 -3.51 -5.04
C THR A 173 23.60 -4.21 -4.92
N ALA A 174 23.78 -5.09 -3.92
CA ALA A 174 25.03 -5.81 -3.67
C ALA A 174 24.79 -7.13 -2.90
N GLY A 175 25.76 -8.01 -2.90
CA GLY A 175 25.74 -9.27 -2.14
C GLY A 175 24.90 -10.38 -2.80
N ASP A 176 24.89 -11.55 -2.14
CA ASP A 176 24.10 -12.71 -2.52
C ASP A 176 22.63 -12.55 -2.12
N ALA A 177 21.74 -13.36 -2.69
CA ALA A 177 20.29 -13.23 -2.53
C ALA A 177 19.81 -13.29 -1.06
N ASP A 178 20.53 -13.97 -0.17
CA ASP A 178 20.23 -14.13 1.25
C ASP A 178 21.12 -13.28 2.19
N ALA A 179 22.00 -12.44 1.62
CA ALA A 179 22.82 -11.54 2.44
C ALA A 179 21.93 -10.55 3.23
N PRO A 180 22.21 -10.28 4.51
CA PRO A 180 21.43 -9.37 5.33
C PRO A 180 21.53 -7.91 4.85
N ASP A 181 22.65 -7.56 4.22
CA ASP A 181 22.96 -6.22 3.71
C ASP A 181 22.76 -6.13 2.19
N GLY A 182 22.75 -4.91 1.65
CA GLY A 182 22.70 -4.66 0.21
C GLY A 182 21.28 -4.64 -0.38
N ILE A 183 20.24 -4.60 0.45
CA ILE A 183 18.86 -4.38 0.01
C ILE A 183 18.55 -2.88 0.11
N GLY A 184 17.99 -2.31 -0.96
CA GLY A 184 17.45 -0.96 -1.00
C GLY A 184 15.96 -0.95 -1.29
N LEU A 185 15.30 0.15 -0.97
CA LEU A 185 13.93 0.44 -1.40
C LEU A 185 13.95 1.48 -2.52
N PHE A 186 13.22 1.22 -3.58
CA PHE A 186 13.17 2.04 -4.77
C PHE A 186 11.74 2.50 -5.03
N VAL A 187 11.57 3.79 -5.30
CA VAL A 187 10.28 4.35 -5.71
C VAL A 187 10.19 4.21 -7.22
N VAL A 188 9.20 3.46 -7.68
CA VAL A 188 9.00 3.14 -9.10
C VAL A 188 7.58 3.56 -9.51
N PRO A 189 7.40 4.52 -10.44
CA PRO A 189 6.10 4.77 -11.05
C PRO A 189 5.56 3.49 -11.69
N ALA A 190 4.30 3.18 -11.46
CA ALA A 190 3.73 1.90 -11.89
C ALA A 190 3.51 1.82 -13.42
N ASP A 191 3.61 2.96 -14.10
CA ASP A 191 3.58 3.11 -15.56
C ASP A 191 4.98 3.26 -16.21
N ALA A 192 6.06 3.10 -15.41
CA ALA A 192 7.43 3.17 -15.93
C ALA A 192 7.66 2.09 -16.99
N VAL A 193 8.49 2.44 -17.98
CA VAL A 193 8.91 1.49 -19.03
C VAL A 193 9.58 0.29 -18.38
N GLY A 194 9.25 -0.92 -18.85
CA GLY A 194 9.75 -2.16 -18.27
C GLY A 194 8.96 -2.69 -17.07
N VAL A 195 7.94 -1.94 -16.58
CA VAL A 195 7.05 -2.45 -15.52
C VAL A 195 5.83 -3.13 -16.13
N SER A 196 5.61 -4.38 -15.79
CA SER A 196 4.38 -5.09 -16.14
C SER A 196 3.68 -5.63 -14.88
N ARG A 197 2.34 -5.57 -14.88
CA ARG A 197 1.53 -5.93 -13.72
C ARG A 197 0.41 -6.87 -14.12
N GLN A 198 0.36 -8.04 -13.50
CA GLN A 198 -0.70 -9.01 -13.70
C GLN A 198 -1.53 -9.15 -12.43
N ARG A 199 -2.81 -8.76 -12.48
CA ARG A 199 -3.73 -8.96 -11.36
C ARG A 199 -3.84 -10.45 -11.02
N GLN A 200 -3.75 -10.77 -9.74
CA GLN A 200 -3.92 -12.11 -9.20
C GLN A 200 -5.31 -12.26 -8.60
N THR A 201 -5.98 -13.37 -8.91
CA THR A 201 -7.25 -13.74 -8.26
C THR A 201 -6.96 -14.41 -6.93
N ARG A 202 -7.49 -13.84 -5.85
CA ARG A 202 -7.34 -14.35 -4.48
C ARG A 202 -8.67 -14.84 -3.93
N VAL A 203 -8.61 -15.78 -2.97
CA VAL A 203 -9.80 -16.35 -2.32
C VAL A 203 -10.60 -15.29 -1.54
N ASP A 204 -9.92 -14.30 -0.98
CA ASP A 204 -10.49 -13.18 -0.25
C ASP A 204 -11.00 -12.04 -1.17
N SER A 205 -10.84 -12.18 -2.47
CA SER A 205 -11.18 -11.19 -3.50
C SER A 205 -10.41 -9.86 -3.38
N ARG A 206 -9.38 -9.77 -2.51
CA ARG A 206 -8.53 -8.59 -2.39
C ARG A 206 -7.62 -8.44 -3.61
N GLY A 207 -7.35 -7.19 -3.97
CA GLY A 207 -6.41 -6.87 -5.03
C GLY A 207 -4.99 -7.34 -4.70
N ALA A 208 -4.35 -8.01 -5.64
CA ALA A 208 -2.92 -8.28 -5.60
C ALA A 208 -2.38 -8.40 -7.02
N ALA A 209 -1.08 -8.27 -7.16
CA ALA A 209 -0.41 -8.41 -8.45
C ALA A 209 0.87 -9.25 -8.37
N LEU A 210 1.17 -9.88 -9.50
CA LEU A 210 2.51 -10.23 -9.90
C LEU A 210 3.06 -9.04 -10.68
N VAL A 211 4.23 -8.55 -10.29
CA VAL A 211 4.87 -7.38 -10.91
C VAL A 211 6.24 -7.78 -11.42
N ARG A 212 6.50 -7.51 -12.70
CA ARG A 212 7.81 -7.74 -13.32
C ARG A 212 8.47 -6.42 -13.66
N PHE A 213 9.78 -6.41 -13.53
CA PHE A 213 10.68 -5.31 -13.86
C PHE A 213 11.69 -5.81 -14.88
N GLU A 214 11.78 -5.15 -16.03
CA GLU A 214 12.64 -5.50 -17.16
C GLU A 214 13.47 -4.30 -17.62
N GLY A 215 14.33 -3.80 -16.72
CA GLY A 215 15.29 -2.74 -16.99
C GLY A 215 14.80 -1.33 -16.79
#